data_63a561b91a8b08b2fee6fe4e460c9fc8
#
_entry.id   63a561b91a8b08b2fee6fe4e460c9fc8
#
_cell.length_a   1.000
_cell.length_b   1.000
_cell.length_c   1.000
_cell.angle_alpha   90.00
_cell.angle_beta   90.00
_cell.angle_gamma   90.00
#
_symmetry.space_group_name_H-M   'P 1'
#
loop_
_entity.id
_entity.type
_entity.pdbx_description
1 polymer ?
#
loop_
_entity_poly.entity_id
_entity_poly.type
_entity_poly.pdbx_seq_one_letter_code
_entity_poly.pdbx_strand_id
1 'polypeptide(L)'
;MIEKIREFFKSILLIELVKGMALTGRHLFKRKITIQFPEEKTPLSPRFRGLHALRRYPNGEERCIACKLCEAVCPALAITIESEQRSDGTRRTTRYDIDLTKCIFCGLCEESCPVDSIVETRILEYHGEKRGDLYYTKEMLLAVGDRYEEQIAKDRAADAAYR
;
A
#
# COMPACT_ATOMS: atom_id res chain seq x y z
N MET A 1 13.34 52.98 25.63
CA MET A 1 14.23 53.72 24.66
C MET A 1 15.35 52.79 24.17
N ILE A 2 16.07 52.11 25.04
CA ILE A 2 17.19 51.20 24.70
C ILE A 2 16.77 50.04 23.81
N GLU A 3 15.59 49.43 24.03
CA GLU A 3 15.09 48.35 23.19
C GLU A 3 14.82 48.77 21.73
N LYS A 4 14.23 49.95 21.51
CA LYS A 4 13.99 50.49 20.17
C LYS A 4 15.29 50.74 19.43
N ILE A 5 16.33 51.22 20.12
CA ILE A 5 17.66 51.43 19.56
C ILE A 5 18.31 50.08 19.19
N ARG A 6 18.19 49.08 20.05
CA ARG A 6 18.69 47.72 19.79
C ARG A 6 17.99 47.06 18.60
N GLU A 7 16.67 47.22 18.49
CA GLU A 7 15.86 46.72 17.35
C GLU A 7 16.28 47.41 16.04
N PHE A 8 16.50 48.74 16.09
CA PHE A 8 16.97 49.50 14.94
C PHE A 8 18.35 49.01 14.45
N PHE A 9 19.30 48.79 15.36
CA PHE A 9 20.60 48.24 14.97
C PHE A 9 20.54 46.82 14.48
N LYS A 10 19.68 45.95 15.03
CA LYS A 10 19.44 44.59 14.53
C LYS A 10 18.88 44.59 13.11
N SER A 11 17.97 45.52 12.82
CA SER A 11 17.39 45.67 11.51
C SER A 11 18.40 46.13 10.45
N ILE A 12 19.24 47.13 10.79
CA ILE A 12 20.29 47.62 9.88
C ILE A 12 21.39 46.58 9.64
N LEU A 13 21.81 45.87 10.68
CA LEU A 13 22.85 44.84 10.59
C LEU A 13 22.31 43.49 10.03
N LEU A 14 21.04 43.42 9.71
CA LEU A 14 20.39 42.23 9.16
C LEU A 14 20.70 40.93 9.95
N ILE A 15 20.78 41.08 11.29
CA ILE A 15 21.21 39.98 12.18
C ILE A 15 20.34 38.73 11.99
N GLU A 16 19.04 38.89 11.75
CA GLU A 16 18.13 37.77 11.51
C GLU A 16 18.45 37.05 10.18
N LEU A 17 18.87 37.79 9.16
CA LEU A 17 19.34 37.23 7.89
C LEU A 17 20.61 36.39 8.10
N VAL A 18 21.57 36.91 8.83
CA VAL A 18 22.82 36.21 9.16
C VAL A 18 22.54 34.94 9.96
N LYS A 19 21.62 34.98 10.93
CA LYS A 19 21.17 33.78 11.66
C LYS A 19 20.51 32.75 10.74
N GLY A 20 19.65 33.20 9.82
CA GLY A 20 19.04 32.32 8.81
C GLY A 20 20.09 31.67 7.92
N MET A 21 21.06 32.42 7.43
CA MET A 21 22.19 31.92 6.64
C MET A 21 23.04 30.91 7.43
N ALA A 22 23.32 31.18 8.70
CA ALA A 22 24.05 30.27 9.57
C ALA A 22 23.29 28.97 9.80
N LEU A 23 21.96 29.03 9.92
CA LEU A 23 21.11 27.84 10.04
C LEU A 23 21.16 26.98 8.76
N THR A 24 20.99 27.58 7.61
CA THR A 24 21.08 26.88 6.32
C THR A 24 22.47 26.32 6.06
N GLY A 25 23.51 27.10 6.35
CA GLY A 25 24.91 26.66 6.28
C GLY A 25 25.21 25.45 7.17
N ARG A 26 24.65 25.40 8.39
CA ARG A 26 24.78 24.25 9.27
C ARG A 26 24.13 23.01 8.66
N HIS A 27 22.99 23.16 7.95
CA HIS A 27 22.30 22.03 7.30
C HIS A 27 23.06 21.51 6.08
N LEU A 28 23.87 22.31 5.43
CA LEU A 28 24.72 21.87 4.32
C LEU A 28 25.70 20.75 4.73
N PHE A 29 26.20 20.83 5.99
CA PHE A 29 27.15 19.84 6.53
C PHE A 29 26.49 18.69 7.31
N LYS A 30 25.15 18.69 7.46
CA LYS A 30 24.43 17.58 8.11
C LYS A 30 24.26 16.41 7.15
N ARG A 31 24.15 15.20 7.71
CA ARG A 31 23.75 14.02 6.95
C ARG A 31 22.40 14.28 6.28
N LYS A 32 22.31 13.98 5.00
CA LYS A 32 21.05 14.08 4.23
C LYS A 32 20.02 13.09 4.78
N ILE A 33 18.78 13.53 4.91
CA ILE A 33 17.64 12.70 5.33
C ILE A 33 16.86 12.19 4.12
N THR A 34 17.08 12.78 2.94
CA THR A 34 16.40 12.41 1.70
C THR A 34 16.85 11.04 1.24
N ILE A 35 15.89 10.21 0.87
CA ILE A 35 16.10 8.91 0.25
C ILE A 35 16.30 9.13 -1.25
N GLN A 36 17.37 8.54 -1.80
CA GLN A 36 17.72 8.69 -3.22
C GLN A 36 16.99 7.61 -4.04
N PHE A 37 15.72 7.85 -4.34
CA PHE A 37 14.96 7.00 -5.25
C PHE A 37 15.49 7.19 -6.70
N PRO A 38 15.66 6.12 -7.53
CA PRO A 38 15.26 4.72 -7.27
C PRO A 38 16.34 3.84 -6.63
N GLU A 39 17.56 4.34 -6.39
CA GLU A 39 18.68 3.56 -5.84
C GLU A 39 18.40 3.12 -4.42
N GLU A 40 17.76 3.98 -3.63
CA GLU A 40 17.31 3.69 -2.27
C GLU A 40 15.78 3.68 -2.23
N LYS A 41 15.20 2.57 -1.74
CA LYS A 41 13.75 2.44 -1.57
C LYS A 41 13.33 2.78 -0.13
N THR A 42 12.23 3.50 -0.01
CA THR A 42 11.61 3.78 1.30
C THR A 42 11.13 2.46 1.93
N PRO A 43 11.49 2.18 3.20
CA PRO A 43 10.96 1.02 3.89
C PRO A 43 9.44 1.16 4.08
N LEU A 44 8.69 0.20 3.56
CA LEU A 44 7.22 0.18 3.66
C LEU A 44 6.77 -0.56 4.92
N SER A 45 5.71 -0.08 5.54
CA SER A 45 5.07 -0.73 6.70
C SER A 45 4.50 -2.10 6.31
N PRO A 46 4.44 -3.08 7.25
CA PRO A 46 3.69 -4.33 7.06
C PRO A 46 2.22 -4.13 6.69
N ARG A 47 1.65 -2.99 7.08
CA ARG A 47 0.27 -2.58 6.80
C ARG A 47 0.14 -1.66 5.58
N PHE A 48 1.16 -1.64 4.71
CA PHE A 48 1.07 -0.86 3.47
C PHE A 48 0.02 -1.47 2.55
N ARG A 49 -0.81 -0.61 1.97
CA ARG A 49 -1.91 -0.97 1.08
C ARG A 49 -1.50 -0.75 -0.36
N GLY A 50 -0.80 -1.74 -0.93
CA GLY A 50 -0.39 -1.75 -2.32
C GLY A 50 -1.18 -2.76 -3.16
N LEU A 51 -0.51 -3.36 -4.16
CA LEU A 51 -1.15 -4.26 -5.10
C LEU A 51 -1.83 -5.45 -4.40
N HIS A 52 -3.03 -5.78 -4.83
CA HIS A 52 -3.80 -6.90 -4.31
C HIS A 52 -3.21 -8.24 -4.72
N ALA A 53 -3.35 -9.23 -3.85
CA ALA A 53 -2.99 -10.61 -4.11
C ALA A 53 -4.06 -11.58 -3.58
N LEU A 54 -4.25 -12.69 -4.27
CA LEU A 54 -5.05 -13.82 -3.78
C LEU A 54 -4.12 -14.92 -3.29
N ARG A 55 -4.37 -15.41 -2.08
CA ARG A 55 -3.54 -16.41 -1.41
C ARG A 55 -4.07 -17.84 -1.60
N ARG A 56 -3.13 -18.79 -1.55
CA ARG A 56 -3.41 -20.23 -1.50
C ARG A 56 -3.08 -20.81 -0.13
N TYR A 57 -3.64 -21.96 0.16
CA TYR A 57 -3.21 -22.81 1.25
C TYR A 57 -1.89 -23.53 0.88
N PRO A 58 -1.14 -24.07 1.86
CA PRO A 58 0.09 -24.80 1.58
C PRO A 58 -0.11 -26.04 0.68
N ASN A 59 -1.32 -26.56 0.60
CA ASN A 59 -1.69 -27.67 -0.29
C ASN A 59 -1.92 -27.21 -1.75
N GLY A 60 -1.77 -25.90 -2.05
CA GLY A 60 -1.98 -25.31 -3.37
C GLY A 60 -3.42 -24.91 -3.68
N GLU A 61 -4.39 -25.23 -2.81
CA GLU A 61 -5.78 -24.85 -3.00
C GLU A 61 -6.00 -23.36 -2.75
N GLU A 62 -6.89 -22.76 -3.54
CA GLU A 62 -7.28 -21.35 -3.33
C GLU A 62 -7.98 -21.17 -1.99
N ARG A 63 -7.63 -20.14 -1.22
CA ARG A 63 -8.31 -19.82 0.04
C ARG A 63 -9.72 -19.28 -0.17
N CYS A 64 -9.98 -18.63 -1.32
CA CYS A 64 -11.25 -17.98 -1.59
C CYS A 64 -12.42 -18.98 -1.64
N ILE A 65 -13.42 -18.73 -0.79
CA ILE A 65 -14.66 -19.51 -0.69
C ILE A 65 -15.84 -18.86 -1.42
N ALA A 66 -15.58 -17.85 -2.23
CA ALA A 66 -16.58 -17.10 -2.99
C ALA A 66 -17.74 -16.54 -2.15
N CYS A 67 -17.46 -16.04 -0.94
CA CYS A 67 -18.50 -15.47 -0.06
C CYS A 67 -18.99 -14.09 -0.52
N LYS A 68 -18.28 -13.43 -1.44
CA LYS A 68 -18.59 -12.10 -2.01
C LYS A 68 -18.60 -10.94 -1.02
N LEU A 69 -18.12 -11.09 0.20
CA LEU A 69 -18.07 -10.00 1.18
C LEU A 69 -17.18 -8.84 0.71
N CYS A 70 -16.02 -9.16 0.11
CA CYS A 70 -15.10 -8.14 -0.41
C CYS A 70 -15.70 -7.36 -1.60
N GLU A 71 -16.53 -7.98 -2.43
CA GLU A 71 -17.29 -7.30 -3.49
C GLU A 71 -18.35 -6.36 -2.88
N ALA A 72 -19.10 -6.85 -1.89
CA ALA A 72 -20.17 -6.10 -1.25
C ALA A 72 -19.66 -4.87 -0.44
N VAL A 73 -18.50 -4.99 0.21
CA VAL A 73 -17.93 -3.93 1.05
C VAL A 73 -17.15 -2.88 0.23
N CYS A 74 -16.83 -3.16 -1.03
CA CYS A 74 -16.00 -2.29 -1.84
C CYS A 74 -16.69 -0.95 -2.15
N PRO A 75 -16.21 0.19 -1.61
CA PRO A 75 -16.86 1.49 -1.82
C PRO A 75 -16.72 1.99 -3.27
N ALA A 76 -15.70 1.53 -3.98
CA ALA A 76 -15.42 1.90 -5.37
C ALA A 76 -16.05 0.94 -6.38
N LEU A 77 -16.74 -0.12 -5.94
CA LEU A 77 -17.29 -1.18 -6.80
C LEU A 77 -16.26 -1.69 -7.81
N ALA A 78 -15.02 -1.85 -7.34
CA ALA A 78 -13.89 -2.24 -8.18
C ALA A 78 -13.74 -3.76 -8.33
N ILE A 79 -14.41 -4.55 -7.48
CA ILE A 79 -14.29 -6.02 -7.43
C ILE A 79 -15.52 -6.65 -8.08
N THR A 80 -15.29 -7.64 -8.94
CA THR A 80 -16.35 -8.44 -9.58
C THR A 80 -16.09 -9.90 -9.34
N ILE A 81 -17.06 -10.63 -8.75
CA ILE A 81 -16.91 -12.05 -8.41
C ILE A 81 -18.05 -12.86 -9.03
N GLU A 82 -17.69 -13.88 -9.79
CA GLU A 82 -18.59 -14.95 -10.19
C GLU A 82 -18.20 -16.26 -9.49
N SER A 83 -19.18 -17.06 -9.16
CA SER A 83 -18.96 -18.27 -8.38
C SER A 83 -19.84 -19.42 -8.86
N GLU A 84 -19.33 -20.63 -8.73
CA GLU A 84 -20.05 -21.87 -9.00
C GLU A 84 -19.99 -22.82 -7.80
N GLN A 85 -20.90 -23.77 -7.78
CA GLN A 85 -20.89 -24.87 -6.82
C GLN A 85 -20.13 -26.05 -7.42
N ARG A 86 -19.17 -26.58 -6.67
CA ARG A 86 -18.44 -27.79 -7.03
C ARG A 86 -19.29 -29.06 -6.74
N SER A 87 -18.84 -30.19 -7.27
CA SER A 87 -19.42 -31.49 -7.00
C SER A 87 -19.40 -31.93 -5.54
N ASP A 88 -18.46 -31.38 -4.75
CA ASP A 88 -18.33 -31.61 -3.31
C ASP A 88 -19.25 -30.71 -2.45
N GLY A 89 -20.12 -29.92 -3.09
CA GLY A 89 -21.01 -28.96 -2.42
C GLY A 89 -20.35 -27.65 -1.99
N THR A 90 -19.02 -27.50 -2.10
CA THR A 90 -18.32 -26.27 -1.79
C THR A 90 -18.50 -25.23 -2.91
N ARG A 91 -18.34 -23.96 -2.56
CA ARG A 91 -18.39 -22.85 -3.51
C ARG A 91 -16.99 -22.38 -3.85
N ARG A 92 -16.74 -22.07 -5.13
CA ARG A 92 -15.48 -21.50 -5.62
C ARG A 92 -15.74 -20.39 -6.62
N THR A 93 -14.76 -19.51 -6.75
CA THR A 93 -14.80 -18.42 -7.75
C THR A 93 -14.45 -18.99 -9.13
N THR A 94 -15.29 -18.72 -10.11
CA THR A 94 -14.96 -18.88 -11.54
C THR A 94 -14.26 -17.64 -12.06
N ARG A 95 -14.65 -16.47 -11.54
CA ARG A 95 -14.08 -15.17 -11.87
C ARG A 95 -13.86 -14.35 -10.61
N TYR A 96 -12.74 -13.67 -10.54
CA TYR A 96 -12.40 -12.71 -9.49
C TYR A 96 -11.54 -11.61 -10.10
N ASP A 97 -12.16 -10.50 -10.42
CA ASP A 97 -11.49 -9.39 -11.09
C ASP A 97 -11.47 -8.15 -10.22
N ILE A 98 -10.37 -7.40 -10.30
CA ILE A 98 -10.23 -6.09 -9.66
C ILE A 98 -9.84 -5.05 -10.70
N ASP A 99 -10.66 -4.04 -10.87
CA ASP A 99 -10.33 -2.84 -11.65
C ASP A 99 -9.48 -1.88 -10.79
N LEU A 100 -8.15 -1.95 -10.91
CA LEU A 100 -7.24 -1.11 -10.15
C LEU A 100 -7.34 0.37 -10.52
N THR A 101 -7.97 0.71 -11.64
CA THR A 101 -8.23 2.12 -12.00
C THR A 101 -9.38 2.73 -11.19
N LYS A 102 -10.25 1.91 -10.63
CA LYS A 102 -11.32 2.32 -9.71
C LYS A 102 -10.92 2.15 -8.25
N CYS A 103 -10.06 1.18 -7.96
CA CYS A 103 -9.68 0.85 -6.59
C CYS A 103 -9.01 2.04 -5.90
N ILE A 104 -9.42 2.32 -4.66
CA ILE A 104 -8.85 3.39 -3.81
C ILE A 104 -7.91 2.85 -2.73
N PHE A 105 -7.58 1.57 -2.77
CA PHE A 105 -6.66 0.91 -1.82
C PHE A 105 -7.02 1.14 -0.35
N CYS A 106 -8.31 1.03 -0.03
CA CYS A 106 -8.83 1.29 1.31
C CYS A 106 -8.65 0.11 2.30
N GLY A 107 -8.34 -1.10 1.82
CA GLY A 107 -8.13 -2.30 2.61
C GLY A 107 -9.39 -3.01 3.13
N LEU A 108 -10.60 -2.45 2.91
CA LEU A 108 -11.84 -3.05 3.41
C LEU A 108 -12.10 -4.46 2.87
N CYS A 109 -11.64 -4.77 1.66
CA CYS A 109 -11.74 -6.11 1.08
C CYS A 109 -10.90 -7.14 1.85
N GLU A 110 -9.71 -6.73 2.29
CA GLU A 110 -8.83 -7.55 3.12
C GLU A 110 -9.40 -7.76 4.52
N GLU A 111 -9.92 -6.68 5.14
CA GLU A 111 -10.51 -6.73 6.48
C GLU A 111 -11.78 -7.58 6.54
N SER A 112 -12.58 -7.59 5.46
CA SER A 112 -13.83 -8.34 5.38
C SER A 112 -13.64 -9.83 5.04
N CYS A 113 -12.43 -10.26 4.67
CA CYS A 113 -12.19 -11.62 4.20
C CYS A 113 -12.05 -12.62 5.36
N PRO A 114 -13.00 -13.55 5.55
CA PRO A 114 -12.98 -14.48 6.69
C PRO A 114 -11.91 -15.57 6.60
N VAL A 115 -11.33 -15.78 5.41
CA VAL A 115 -10.35 -16.83 5.13
C VAL A 115 -8.98 -16.29 4.77
N ASP A 116 -8.79 -14.97 4.89
CA ASP A 116 -7.52 -14.30 4.59
C ASP A 116 -7.01 -14.62 3.16
N SER A 117 -7.94 -14.60 2.20
CA SER A 117 -7.65 -14.91 0.81
C SER A 117 -7.20 -13.70 0.02
N ILE A 118 -7.95 -12.58 0.08
CA ILE A 118 -7.55 -11.32 -0.53
C ILE A 118 -6.74 -10.52 0.47
N VAL A 119 -5.57 -10.04 0.04
CA VAL A 119 -4.67 -9.21 0.84
C VAL A 119 -4.09 -8.08 0.00
N GLU A 120 -3.77 -6.98 0.64
CA GLU A 120 -2.96 -5.91 0.04
C GLU A 120 -1.49 -6.14 0.39
N THR A 121 -0.61 -5.98 -0.59
CA THR A 121 0.83 -6.24 -0.47
C THR A 121 1.62 -4.93 -0.35
N ARG A 122 2.93 -5.06 -0.11
CA ARG A 122 3.83 -3.89 -0.16
C ARG A 122 4.26 -3.51 -1.58
N ILE A 123 3.69 -4.13 -2.61
CA ILE A 123 4.05 -3.86 -4.01
C ILE A 123 3.42 -2.54 -4.41
N LEU A 124 4.25 -1.55 -4.68
CA LEU A 124 3.86 -0.23 -5.17
C LEU A 124 4.21 -0.05 -6.65
N GLU A 125 5.23 -0.77 -7.12
CA GLU A 125 5.79 -0.61 -8.47
C GLU A 125 5.05 -1.50 -9.46
N TYR A 126 3.92 -1.04 -9.96
CA TYR A 126 3.19 -1.62 -11.08
C TYR A 126 2.59 -0.49 -11.91
N HIS A 127 2.47 -0.70 -13.20
CA HIS A 127 1.93 0.29 -14.15
C HIS A 127 1.29 -0.41 -15.33
N GLY A 128 0.54 0.34 -16.11
CA GLY A 128 -0.02 -0.08 -17.38
C GLY A 128 0.00 1.09 -18.37
N GLU A 129 0.19 0.82 -19.63
CA GLU A 129 0.12 1.83 -20.69
C GLU A 129 -1.31 2.09 -21.13
N LYS A 130 -2.18 1.09 -20.97
CA LYS A 130 -3.58 1.12 -21.36
C LYS A 130 -4.47 0.81 -20.16
N ARG A 131 -5.70 1.30 -20.18
CA ARG A 131 -6.68 1.08 -19.10
C ARG A 131 -6.90 -0.41 -18.79
N GLY A 132 -6.89 -1.28 -19.78
CA GLY A 132 -7.08 -2.72 -19.61
C GLY A 132 -5.94 -3.40 -18.85
N ASP A 133 -4.73 -2.87 -18.90
CA ASP A 133 -3.55 -3.46 -18.25
C ASP A 133 -3.66 -3.45 -16.72
N LEU A 134 -4.45 -2.54 -16.18
CA LEU A 134 -4.74 -2.42 -14.73
C LEU A 134 -6.04 -3.14 -14.32
N TYR A 135 -6.58 -3.98 -15.19
CA TYR A 135 -7.69 -4.87 -14.87
C TYR A 135 -7.14 -6.24 -14.49
N TYR A 136 -7.00 -6.48 -13.20
CA TYR A 136 -6.37 -7.69 -12.69
C TYR A 136 -7.38 -8.82 -12.59
N THR A 137 -7.12 -9.88 -13.33
CA THR A 137 -7.93 -11.11 -13.31
C THR A 137 -7.52 -12.00 -12.14
N LYS A 138 -8.35 -13.01 -11.86
CA LYS A 138 -8.09 -14.02 -10.81
C LYS A 138 -6.70 -14.64 -10.93
N GLU A 139 -6.31 -15.02 -12.14
CA GLU A 139 -5.02 -15.67 -12.41
C GLU A 139 -3.85 -14.74 -12.10
N MET A 140 -3.96 -13.45 -12.46
CA MET A 140 -2.95 -12.44 -12.17
C MET A 140 -2.81 -12.23 -10.66
N LEU A 141 -3.94 -12.13 -9.95
CA LEU A 141 -3.95 -11.96 -8.49
C LEU A 141 -3.36 -13.17 -7.76
N LEU A 142 -3.64 -14.39 -8.22
CA LEU A 142 -3.05 -15.62 -7.69
C LEU A 142 -1.55 -15.68 -7.99
N ALA A 143 -1.13 -15.29 -9.19
CA ALA A 143 0.30 -15.25 -9.55
C ALA A 143 1.09 -14.26 -8.68
N VAL A 144 0.49 -13.13 -8.31
CA VAL A 144 1.07 -12.20 -7.33
C VAL A 144 1.16 -12.87 -5.96
N GLY A 145 0.10 -13.52 -5.51
CA GLY A 145 0.07 -14.25 -4.24
C GLY A 145 1.15 -15.34 -4.18
N ASP A 146 1.22 -16.19 -5.19
CA ASP A 146 2.18 -17.29 -5.26
C ASP A 146 3.64 -16.78 -5.25
N ARG A 147 3.91 -15.65 -5.92
CA ARG A 147 5.25 -15.04 -5.97
C ARG A 147 5.70 -14.42 -4.65
N TYR A 148 4.80 -13.84 -3.90
CA TYR A 148 5.12 -13.04 -2.71
C TYR A 148 4.58 -13.64 -1.41
N GLU A 149 4.08 -14.88 -1.41
CA GLU A 149 3.46 -15.51 -0.23
C GLU A 149 4.35 -15.50 1.02
N GLU A 150 5.67 -15.71 0.86
CA GLU A 150 6.60 -15.68 2.01
C GLU A 150 6.61 -14.30 2.68
N GLN A 151 6.63 -13.22 1.89
CA GLN A 151 6.60 -11.85 2.42
C GLN A 151 5.23 -11.53 3.01
N ILE A 152 4.15 -11.89 2.30
CA ILE A 152 2.78 -11.71 2.76
C ILE A 152 2.56 -12.40 4.11
N ALA A 153 3.02 -13.65 4.25
CA ALA A 153 2.90 -14.39 5.51
C ALA A 153 3.64 -13.72 6.67
N LYS A 154 4.85 -13.19 6.42
CA LYS A 154 5.62 -12.43 7.43
C LYS A 154 4.90 -11.14 7.83
N ASP A 155 4.36 -10.40 6.86
CA ASP A 155 3.64 -9.17 7.11
C ASP A 155 2.34 -9.41 7.88
N ARG A 156 1.62 -10.48 7.53
CA ARG A 156 0.41 -10.89 8.26
C ARG A 156 0.71 -11.30 9.70
N ALA A 157 1.81 -12.02 9.93
CA ALA A 157 2.25 -12.38 11.27
C ALA A 157 2.65 -11.14 12.10
N ALA A 158 3.33 -10.17 11.49
CA ALA A 158 3.71 -8.93 12.15
C ALA A 158 2.49 -8.03 12.50
N ASP A 159 1.42 -8.11 11.71
CA ASP A 159 0.19 -7.33 11.92
C ASP A 159 -0.83 -8.04 12.82
N ALA A 160 -0.64 -9.30 13.15
CA ALA A 160 -1.61 -10.12 13.90
C ALA A 160 -2.08 -9.51 15.23
N ALA A 161 -1.22 -8.72 15.89
CA ALA A 161 -1.57 -8.06 17.16
C ALA A 161 -2.58 -6.90 17.01
N TYR A 162 -2.86 -6.47 15.78
CA TYR A 162 -3.72 -5.31 15.48
C TYR A 162 -5.01 -5.69 14.73
N ARG A 163 -5.28 -6.98 14.56
CA ARG A 163 -6.44 -7.56 13.83
C ARG A 163 -7.40 -8.27 14.71
#